data_45b1df238448bf5211e7e6e87089a04d
#
_entry.id   45b1df238448bf5211e7e6e87089a04d
#
_cell.length_a   1.000
_cell.length_b   1.000
_cell.length_c   1.000
_cell.angle_alpha   90.00
_cell.angle_beta   90.00
_cell.angle_gamma   90.00
#
_symmetry.space_group_name_H-M   'P 1'
#
loop_
_entity.id
_entity.type
_entity.pdbx_description
1 polymer ?
#
loop_
_entity_poly.entity_id
_entity_poly.type
_entity_poly.pdbx_seq_one_letter_code
_entity_poly.pdbx_strand_id
1 'polypeptide(L)'
;VLWGFISKFFTLHSDYYNHTLGIILSAAILYDFLFRSSISFNMLFLEEIWSRNFTNLFIAPLKVSEIITALTITALLRTLIGIVPAILLAAPFFGVSIFNLGPSLTLLFLSLYLFGITLGLLVTAGLLRYGPAFENIAWSSLFLLAPLGCVYYPLSILPDWLQILAK
;
A
#
# COMPACT_ATOMS: atom_id res chain seq x y z
N VAL A 1 13.35 -0.70 6.31
CA VAL A 1 14.72 -1.00 6.74
C VAL A 1 15.37 -1.97 5.75
N LEU A 2 14.76 -3.14 5.45
CA LEU A 2 15.31 -4.16 4.55
C LEU A 2 15.61 -3.58 3.14
N TRP A 3 14.67 -2.88 2.55
CA TRP A 3 14.82 -2.25 1.23
C TRP A 3 15.93 -1.19 1.19
N GLY A 4 16.12 -0.47 2.29
CA GLY A 4 17.22 0.49 2.41
C GLY A 4 18.59 -0.19 2.41
N PHE A 5 18.75 -1.33 3.10
CA PHE A 5 19.99 -2.10 3.07
C PHE A 5 20.24 -2.75 1.71
N ILE A 6 19.22 -3.27 1.05
CA ILE A 6 19.31 -3.80 -0.32
C ILE A 6 19.75 -2.70 -1.29
N SER A 7 19.12 -1.53 -1.23
CA SER A 7 19.50 -0.38 -2.05
C SER A 7 20.95 0.03 -1.81
N LYS A 8 21.37 0.12 -0.53
CA LYS A 8 22.75 0.45 -0.15
C LYS A 8 23.76 -0.60 -0.65
N PHE A 9 23.41 -1.87 -0.62
CA PHE A 9 24.23 -2.94 -1.18
C PHE A 9 24.46 -2.75 -2.68
N PHE A 10 23.41 -2.43 -3.44
CA PHE A 10 23.52 -2.19 -4.87
C PHE A 10 24.35 -0.94 -5.19
N THR A 11 24.26 0.13 -4.41
CA THR A 11 25.10 1.34 -4.62
C THR A 11 26.57 1.12 -4.35
N LEU A 12 26.91 0.27 -3.38
CA LEU A 12 28.31 -0.05 -3.05
C LEU A 12 28.98 -0.92 -4.12
N HIS A 13 28.19 -1.60 -4.97
CA HIS A 13 28.72 -2.56 -5.96
C HIS A 13 28.60 -2.07 -7.41
N SER A 14 28.05 -0.89 -7.68
CA SER A 14 28.04 -0.31 -9.03
C SER A 14 27.93 1.22 -9.01
N ASP A 15 28.85 1.90 -9.68
CA ASP A 15 28.90 3.38 -9.83
C ASP A 15 27.65 3.96 -10.53
N TYR A 16 26.89 3.13 -11.22
CA TYR A 16 25.68 3.51 -11.95
C TYR A 16 24.48 3.88 -11.04
N TYR A 17 24.52 3.52 -9.76
CA TYR A 17 23.35 3.55 -8.88
C TYR A 17 23.28 4.72 -7.89
N ASN A 18 24.23 5.64 -7.86
CA ASN A 18 24.23 6.75 -6.89
C ASN A 18 22.99 7.66 -6.95
N HIS A 19 22.33 7.78 -8.12
CA HIS A 19 21.04 8.47 -8.27
C HIS A 19 19.82 7.55 -8.13
N THR A 20 19.99 6.25 -8.33
CA THR A 20 18.89 5.27 -8.38
C THR A 20 18.41 4.84 -6.99
N LEU A 21 19.25 4.96 -5.97
CA LEU A 21 18.95 4.60 -4.58
C LEU A 21 17.72 5.35 -4.04
N GLY A 22 17.68 6.67 -4.25
CA GLY A 22 16.57 7.51 -3.83
C GLY A 22 15.27 7.14 -4.53
N ILE A 23 15.33 6.80 -5.81
CA ILE A 23 14.16 6.42 -6.61
C ILE A 23 13.57 5.09 -6.13
N ILE A 24 14.40 4.06 -5.98
CA ILE A 24 13.95 2.73 -5.53
C ILE A 24 13.36 2.79 -4.12
N LEU A 25 14.02 3.51 -3.20
CA LEU A 25 13.54 3.64 -1.83
C LEU A 25 12.23 4.43 -1.78
N SER A 26 12.11 5.52 -2.55
CA SER A 26 10.88 6.30 -2.65
C SER A 26 9.73 5.48 -3.25
N ALA A 27 10.00 4.71 -4.30
CA ALA A 27 9.02 3.81 -4.92
C ALA A 27 8.57 2.72 -3.93
N ALA A 28 9.50 2.13 -3.17
CA ALA A 28 9.19 1.14 -2.16
C ALA A 28 8.32 1.71 -1.03
N ILE A 29 8.56 2.95 -0.57
CA ILE A 29 7.75 3.60 0.45
C ILE A 29 6.35 3.92 -0.08
N LEU A 30 6.23 4.41 -1.31
CA LEU A 30 4.93 4.68 -1.94
C LEU A 30 4.12 3.38 -2.12
N TYR A 31 4.78 2.30 -2.53
CA TYR A 31 4.15 1.00 -2.64
C TYR A 31 3.74 0.43 -1.27
N ASP A 32 4.58 0.56 -0.23
CA ASP A 32 4.26 0.14 1.14
C ASP A 32 3.04 0.92 1.67
N PHE A 33 2.90 2.20 1.30
CA PHE A 33 1.72 3.00 1.64
C PHE A 33 0.44 2.45 1.00
N LEU A 34 0.46 2.14 -0.29
CA LEU A 34 -0.66 1.52 -1.00
C LEU A 34 -1.02 0.15 -0.39
N PHE A 35 -0.01 -0.68 -0.16
CA PHE A 35 -0.16 -2.00 0.44
C PHE A 35 -0.82 -1.92 1.83
N ARG A 36 -0.32 -1.04 2.71
CA ARG A 36 -0.87 -0.82 4.05
C ARG A 36 -2.29 -0.29 4.01
N SER A 37 -2.60 0.61 3.08
CA SER A 37 -3.95 1.19 2.93
C SER A 37 -4.99 0.09 2.66
N SER A 38 -4.70 -0.79 1.69
CA SER A 38 -5.60 -1.89 1.33
C SER A 38 -5.71 -2.94 2.44
N ILE A 39 -4.57 -3.37 2.99
CA ILE A 39 -4.56 -4.37 4.08
C ILE A 39 -5.21 -3.83 5.34
N SER A 40 -4.95 -2.57 5.74
CA SER A 40 -5.57 -1.99 6.94
C SER A 40 -7.09 -1.98 6.85
N PHE A 41 -7.64 -1.66 5.67
CA PHE A 41 -9.08 -1.69 5.45
C PHE A 41 -9.65 -3.12 5.58
N ASN A 42 -9.01 -4.09 4.92
CA ASN A 42 -9.42 -5.48 4.96
C ASN A 42 -9.34 -6.08 6.38
N MET A 43 -8.27 -5.78 7.12
CA MET A 43 -8.09 -6.25 8.49
C MET A 43 -9.13 -5.69 9.44
N LEU A 44 -9.47 -4.40 9.34
CA LEU A 44 -10.54 -3.81 10.14
C LEU A 44 -11.87 -4.53 9.90
N PHE A 45 -12.16 -4.86 8.65
CA PHE A 45 -13.37 -5.58 8.30
C PHE A 45 -13.36 -7.04 8.82
N LEU A 46 -12.22 -7.72 8.71
CA LEU A 46 -12.03 -9.07 9.25
C LEU A 46 -12.12 -9.11 10.77
N GLU A 47 -11.58 -8.10 11.47
CA GLU A 47 -11.71 -7.95 12.92
C GLU A 47 -13.18 -7.92 13.36
N GLU A 48 -14.07 -7.26 12.60
CA GLU A 48 -15.52 -7.25 12.86
C GLU A 48 -16.15 -8.64 12.63
N ILE A 49 -15.68 -9.39 11.63
CA ILE A 49 -16.13 -10.77 11.38
C ILE A 49 -15.68 -11.70 12.52
N TRP A 50 -14.40 -11.66 12.88
CA TRP A 50 -13.81 -12.55 13.87
C TRP A 50 -14.35 -12.31 15.30
N SER A 51 -14.60 -11.03 15.62
CA SER A 51 -15.23 -10.65 16.89
C SER A 51 -16.73 -11.00 16.97
N ARG A 52 -17.31 -11.55 15.88
CA ARG A 52 -18.75 -11.82 15.74
C ARG A 52 -19.63 -10.57 15.97
N ASN A 53 -19.07 -9.38 15.76
CA ASN A 53 -19.75 -8.11 15.98
C ASN A 53 -20.67 -7.72 14.81
N PHE A 54 -20.65 -8.46 13.71
CA PHE A 54 -21.45 -8.18 12.53
C PHE A 54 -22.95 -8.08 12.83
N THR A 55 -23.48 -8.97 13.70
CA THR A 55 -24.87 -8.93 14.09
C THR A 55 -25.24 -7.61 14.77
N ASN A 56 -24.39 -7.13 15.68
CA ASN A 56 -24.60 -5.86 16.36
C ASN A 56 -24.50 -4.67 15.39
N LEU A 57 -23.57 -4.73 14.44
CA LEU A 57 -23.37 -3.71 13.42
C LEU A 57 -24.60 -3.56 12.51
N PHE A 58 -25.26 -4.66 12.15
CA PHE A 58 -26.47 -4.66 11.31
C PHE A 58 -27.76 -4.33 12.08
N ILE A 59 -27.79 -4.53 13.40
CA ILE A 59 -28.91 -4.13 14.25
C ILE A 59 -28.84 -2.62 14.58
N ALA A 60 -27.63 -2.05 14.59
CA ALA A 60 -27.43 -0.62 14.82
C ALA A 60 -28.06 0.20 13.67
N PRO A 61 -28.67 1.37 13.97
CA PRO A 61 -29.30 2.22 12.97
C PRO A 61 -28.24 2.99 12.13
N LEU A 62 -27.23 2.26 11.63
CA LEU A 62 -26.12 2.81 10.84
C LEU A 62 -26.37 2.58 9.35
N LYS A 63 -26.07 3.59 8.55
CA LYS A 63 -26.05 3.45 7.10
C LYS A 63 -24.75 2.75 6.66
N VAL A 64 -24.82 1.97 5.61
CA VAL A 64 -23.62 1.29 5.03
C VAL A 64 -22.51 2.30 4.69
N SER A 65 -22.88 3.49 4.22
CA SER A 65 -21.91 4.57 3.94
C SER A 65 -21.17 5.04 5.19
N GLU A 66 -21.83 5.08 6.34
CA GLU A 66 -21.22 5.49 7.61
C GLU A 66 -20.21 4.45 8.07
N ILE A 67 -20.54 3.16 7.93
CA ILE A 67 -19.64 2.04 8.24
C ILE A 67 -18.39 2.09 7.34
N ILE A 68 -18.59 2.23 6.02
CA ILE A 68 -17.47 2.32 5.06
C ILE A 68 -16.60 3.54 5.36
N THR A 69 -17.21 4.68 5.66
CA THR A 69 -16.46 5.91 5.98
C THR A 69 -15.65 5.74 7.27
N ALA A 70 -16.24 5.15 8.31
CA ALA A 70 -15.54 4.88 9.57
C ALA A 70 -14.34 3.94 9.36
N LEU A 71 -14.52 2.85 8.63
CA LEU A 71 -13.45 1.92 8.28
C LEU A 71 -12.35 2.60 7.46
N THR A 72 -12.73 3.44 6.49
CA THR A 72 -11.78 4.19 5.66
C THR A 72 -10.94 5.16 6.50
N ILE A 73 -11.56 5.95 7.38
CA ILE A 73 -10.83 6.87 8.25
C ILE A 73 -9.91 6.12 9.21
N THR A 74 -10.38 5.04 9.81
CA THR A 74 -9.56 4.21 10.71
C THR A 74 -8.40 3.55 9.97
N ALA A 75 -8.62 3.06 8.75
CA ALA A 75 -7.56 2.53 7.89
C ALA A 75 -6.50 3.59 7.55
N LEU A 76 -6.93 4.85 7.30
CA LEU A 76 -6.01 5.96 7.08
C LEU A 76 -5.11 6.20 8.31
N LEU A 77 -5.70 6.28 9.49
CA LEU A 77 -4.95 6.48 10.74
C LEU A 77 -3.96 5.35 10.98
N ARG A 78 -4.36 4.07 10.83
CA ARG A 78 -3.46 2.92 10.93
C ARG A 78 -2.33 2.99 9.92
N THR A 79 -2.62 3.34 8.68
CA THR A 79 -1.63 3.46 7.61
C THR A 79 -0.62 4.58 7.92
N LEU A 80 -1.08 5.75 8.37
CA LEU A 80 -0.22 6.86 8.74
C LEU A 80 0.68 6.51 9.92
N ILE A 81 0.16 5.87 10.96
CA ILE A 81 0.96 5.41 12.11
C ILE A 81 2.06 4.44 11.65
N GLY A 82 1.78 3.60 10.66
CA GLY A 82 2.77 2.65 10.15
C GLY A 82 3.81 3.25 9.20
N ILE A 83 3.45 4.24 8.37
CA ILE A 83 4.34 4.79 7.35
C ILE A 83 5.17 5.97 7.85
N VAL A 84 4.65 6.79 8.76
CA VAL A 84 5.36 7.97 9.27
C VAL A 84 6.72 7.62 9.87
N PRO A 85 6.86 6.60 10.73
CA PRO A 85 8.18 6.19 11.21
C PRO A 85 9.13 5.77 10.09
N ALA A 86 8.63 5.08 9.06
CA ALA A 86 9.45 4.65 7.92
C ALA A 86 9.99 5.85 7.13
N ILE A 87 9.17 6.87 6.90
CA ILE A 87 9.57 8.10 6.21
C ILE A 87 10.58 8.88 7.06
N LEU A 88 10.35 9.01 8.36
CA LEU A 88 11.24 9.73 9.27
C LEU A 88 12.61 9.06 9.39
N LEU A 89 12.68 7.73 9.34
CA LEU A 89 13.92 6.98 9.38
C LEU A 89 14.66 6.95 8.03
N ALA A 90 13.95 7.15 6.92
CA ALA A 90 14.57 7.13 5.59
C ALA A 90 15.61 8.26 5.43
N ALA A 91 15.35 9.44 5.95
CA ALA A 91 16.25 10.58 5.84
C ALA A 91 17.59 10.37 6.59
N PRO A 92 17.63 10.05 7.92
CA PRO A 92 18.88 9.91 8.65
C PRO A 92 19.68 8.65 8.29
N PHE A 93 19.03 7.55 7.91
CA PHE A 93 19.73 6.30 7.61
C PHE A 93 20.18 6.17 6.16
N PHE A 94 19.48 6.78 5.23
CA PHE A 94 19.70 6.59 3.78
C PHE A 94 19.89 7.92 3.02
N GLY A 95 19.77 9.07 3.68
CA GLY A 95 19.90 10.38 3.05
C GLY A 95 18.79 10.71 2.05
N VAL A 96 17.70 9.93 2.05
CA VAL A 96 16.60 10.07 1.09
C VAL A 96 15.44 10.79 1.77
N SER A 97 15.04 11.93 1.21
CA SER A 97 13.86 12.67 1.65
C SER A 97 12.78 12.65 0.57
N ILE A 98 11.66 12.01 0.88
CA ILE A 98 10.48 12.01 -0.01
C ILE A 98 9.87 13.40 -0.12
N PHE A 99 10.09 14.25 0.88
CA PHE A 99 9.57 15.63 0.90
C PHE A 99 10.12 16.51 -0.24
N ASN A 100 11.20 16.09 -0.91
CA ASN A 100 11.73 16.78 -2.09
C ASN A 100 10.75 16.79 -3.28
N LEU A 101 9.72 15.91 -3.28
CA LEU A 101 8.65 15.92 -4.29
C LEU A 101 7.66 17.09 -4.11
N GLY A 102 7.76 17.85 -3.01
CA GLY A 102 6.92 19.01 -2.76
C GLY A 102 5.41 18.68 -2.66
N PRO A 103 4.52 19.59 -3.09
CA PRO A 103 3.07 19.39 -2.99
C PRO A 103 2.54 18.23 -3.83
N SER A 104 3.27 17.78 -4.86
CA SER A 104 2.91 16.59 -5.65
C SER A 104 2.85 15.32 -4.80
N LEU A 105 3.61 15.28 -3.70
CA LEU A 105 3.61 14.15 -2.77
C LEU A 105 2.22 13.91 -2.16
N THR A 106 1.52 14.97 -1.76
CA THR A 106 0.17 14.87 -1.18
C THR A 106 -0.84 14.29 -2.18
N LEU A 107 -0.76 14.71 -3.44
CA LEU A 107 -1.61 14.16 -4.50
C LEU A 107 -1.31 12.68 -4.76
N LEU A 108 -0.02 12.30 -4.77
CA LEU A 108 0.40 10.91 -4.90
C LEU A 108 -0.12 10.06 -3.74
N PHE A 109 0.07 10.50 -2.50
CA PHE A 109 -0.44 9.78 -1.34
C PHE A 109 -1.96 9.65 -1.37
N LEU A 110 -2.67 10.70 -1.74
CA LEU A 110 -4.13 10.66 -1.85
C LEU A 110 -4.60 9.67 -2.92
N SER A 111 -3.99 9.71 -4.11
CA SER A 111 -4.34 8.79 -5.20
C SER A 111 -4.03 7.34 -4.85
N LEU A 112 -2.87 7.06 -4.25
CA LEU A 112 -2.49 5.73 -3.79
C LEU A 112 -3.42 5.24 -2.67
N TYR A 113 -3.80 6.12 -1.76
CA TYR A 113 -4.74 5.80 -0.70
C TYR A 113 -6.11 5.41 -1.26
N LEU A 114 -6.69 6.23 -2.14
CA LEU A 114 -7.98 5.96 -2.78
C LEU A 114 -7.94 4.64 -3.58
N PHE A 115 -6.85 4.41 -4.32
CA PHE A 115 -6.66 3.15 -5.03
C PHE A 115 -6.57 1.96 -4.07
N GLY A 116 -5.80 2.08 -2.97
CA GLY A 116 -5.69 1.05 -1.94
C GLY A 116 -7.04 0.73 -1.29
N ILE A 117 -7.85 1.75 -0.95
CA ILE A 117 -9.21 1.54 -0.41
C ILE A 117 -10.13 0.89 -1.44
N THR A 118 -10.03 1.25 -2.72
CA THR A 118 -10.82 0.61 -3.79
C THR A 118 -10.53 -0.89 -3.87
N LEU A 119 -9.24 -1.28 -3.82
CA LEU A 119 -8.84 -2.68 -3.75
C LEU A 119 -9.35 -3.34 -2.47
N GLY A 120 -9.25 -2.66 -1.33
CA GLY A 120 -9.78 -3.12 -0.05
C GLY A 120 -11.28 -3.40 -0.11
N LEU A 121 -12.06 -2.51 -0.72
CA LEU A 121 -13.51 -2.68 -0.91
C LEU A 121 -13.82 -3.88 -1.82
N LEU A 122 -13.07 -4.05 -2.92
CA LEU A 122 -13.26 -5.21 -3.81
C LEU A 122 -13.01 -6.53 -3.08
N VAL A 123 -11.95 -6.60 -2.28
CA VAL A 123 -11.65 -7.78 -1.48
C VAL A 123 -12.71 -7.99 -0.40
N THR A 124 -13.15 -6.93 0.27
CA THR A 124 -14.22 -6.98 1.28
C THR A 124 -15.53 -7.50 0.68
N ALA A 125 -15.87 -7.09 -0.54
CA ALA A 125 -17.02 -7.64 -1.25
C ALA A 125 -16.88 -9.16 -1.51
N GLY A 126 -15.66 -9.59 -1.84
CA GLY A 126 -15.32 -11.00 -1.96
C GLY A 126 -15.43 -11.76 -0.62
N LEU A 127 -14.94 -11.18 0.46
CA LEU A 127 -15.05 -11.74 1.81
C LEU A 127 -16.52 -11.94 2.25
N LEU A 128 -17.38 -10.98 1.94
CA LEU A 128 -18.81 -11.09 2.22
C LEU A 128 -19.48 -12.21 1.42
N ARG A 129 -19.04 -12.42 0.18
CA ARG A 129 -19.66 -13.42 -0.71
C ARG A 129 -19.12 -14.84 -0.52
N TYR A 130 -17.80 -14.97 -0.32
CA TYR A 130 -17.09 -16.26 -0.32
C TYR A 130 -16.56 -16.65 1.06
N GLY A 131 -16.68 -15.76 2.03
CA GLY A 131 -16.23 -15.99 3.41
C GLY A 131 -14.74 -15.67 3.64
N PRO A 132 -14.25 -15.89 4.88
CA PRO A 132 -12.90 -15.49 5.31
C PRO A 132 -11.75 -16.11 4.49
N ALA A 133 -11.96 -17.26 3.87
CA ALA A 133 -10.95 -17.90 2.99
C ALA A 133 -10.54 -17.01 1.81
N PHE A 134 -11.36 -16.03 1.44
CA PHE A 134 -11.06 -15.05 0.39
C PHE A 134 -9.93 -14.07 0.78
N GLU A 135 -9.54 -14.02 2.05
CA GLU A 135 -8.41 -13.20 2.54
C GLU A 135 -7.12 -13.49 1.78
N ASN A 136 -6.85 -14.75 1.44
CA ASN A 136 -5.66 -15.12 0.67
C ASN A 136 -5.57 -14.42 -0.70
N ILE A 137 -6.72 -14.09 -1.30
CA ILE A 137 -6.80 -13.35 -2.56
C ILE A 137 -6.40 -11.88 -2.35
N ALA A 138 -6.70 -11.30 -1.17
CA ALA A 138 -6.25 -9.95 -0.82
C ALA A 138 -4.73 -9.86 -0.86
N TRP A 139 -4.06 -10.78 -0.19
CA TRP A 139 -2.60 -10.83 -0.14
C TRP A 139 -2.02 -11.10 -1.52
N SER A 140 -2.56 -12.08 -2.24
CA SER A 140 -2.09 -12.44 -3.58
C SER A 140 -2.22 -11.31 -4.59
N SER A 141 -3.33 -10.57 -4.57
CA SER A 141 -3.56 -9.46 -5.49
C SER A 141 -2.56 -8.33 -5.30
N LEU A 142 -2.22 -8.00 -4.06
CA LEU A 142 -1.23 -6.97 -3.75
C LEU A 142 0.19 -7.40 -4.15
N PHE A 143 0.57 -8.66 -3.91
CA PHE A 143 1.86 -9.17 -4.37
C PHE A 143 1.98 -9.18 -5.90
N LEU A 144 0.89 -9.39 -6.60
CA LEU A 144 0.85 -9.38 -8.07
C LEU A 144 0.95 -7.95 -8.64
N LEU A 145 0.46 -6.95 -7.89
CA LEU A 145 0.58 -5.54 -8.26
C LEU A 145 2.01 -4.99 -8.14
N ALA A 146 2.84 -5.53 -7.26
CA ALA A 146 4.23 -5.05 -7.08
C ALA A 146 5.07 -5.16 -8.37
N PRO A 147 5.11 -6.29 -9.09
CA PRO A 147 5.77 -6.38 -10.39
C PRO A 147 5.14 -5.48 -11.45
N LEU A 148 3.80 -5.38 -11.50
CA LEU A 148 3.10 -4.53 -12.48
C LEU A 148 3.35 -3.03 -12.24
N GLY A 149 3.49 -2.62 -10.99
CA GLY A 149 3.79 -1.24 -10.61
C GLY A 149 5.25 -0.83 -10.84
N CYS A 150 6.10 -1.72 -11.39
CA CYS A 150 7.53 -1.44 -11.65
C CYS A 150 8.27 -0.88 -10.44
N VAL A 151 7.91 -1.33 -9.22
CA VAL A 151 8.45 -0.79 -7.96
C VAL A 151 9.94 -1.09 -7.81
N TYR A 152 10.40 -2.21 -8.36
CA TYR A 152 11.75 -2.75 -8.15
C TYR A 152 12.66 -2.64 -9.37
N TYR A 153 12.11 -2.34 -10.54
CA TYR A 153 12.84 -2.29 -11.81
C TYR A 153 12.19 -1.31 -12.79
N PRO A 154 12.94 -0.77 -13.76
CA PRO A 154 12.39 0.14 -14.74
C PRO A 154 11.46 -0.58 -15.72
N LEU A 155 10.48 0.15 -16.24
CA LEU A 155 9.45 -0.35 -17.16
C LEU A 155 10.04 -1.04 -18.40
N SER A 156 11.23 -0.64 -18.85
CA SER A 156 11.93 -1.18 -20.02
C SER A 156 12.33 -2.66 -19.92
N ILE A 157 12.32 -3.23 -18.72
CA ILE A 157 12.68 -4.64 -18.48
C ILE A 157 11.48 -5.56 -18.70
N LEU A 158 10.25 -5.01 -18.62
CA LEU A 158 9.06 -5.82 -18.84
C LEU A 158 8.87 -6.18 -20.33
N PRO A 159 8.31 -7.36 -20.63
CA PRO A 159 7.83 -7.70 -21.96
C PRO A 159 6.82 -6.68 -22.48
N ASP A 160 6.81 -6.43 -23.80
CA ASP A 160 6.01 -5.37 -24.43
C ASP A 160 4.51 -5.43 -24.08
N TRP A 161 3.94 -6.63 -23.97
CA TRP A 161 2.54 -6.82 -23.61
C TRP A 161 2.23 -6.41 -22.15
N LEU A 162 3.20 -6.59 -21.22
CA LEU A 162 3.07 -6.12 -19.84
C LEU A 162 3.30 -4.62 -19.69
N GLN A 163 4.15 -4.01 -20.54
CA GLN A 163 4.36 -2.57 -20.55
C GLN A 163 3.07 -1.80 -20.88
N ILE A 164 2.19 -2.38 -21.71
CA ILE A 164 0.90 -1.77 -22.05
C ILE A 164 -0.03 -1.74 -20.82
N LEU A 165 0.03 -2.78 -19.98
CA LEU A 165 -0.77 -2.86 -18.75
C LEU A 165 -0.21 -2.00 -17.60
N ALA A 166 1.10 -1.76 -17.61
CA ALA A 166 1.81 -1.00 -16.57
C ALA A 166 1.86 0.51 -16.84
N LYS A 167 1.48 0.95 -18.02
CA LYS A 167 1.29 2.37 -18.40
C LYS A 167 -0.11 2.85 -18.08
#